data_34f33b813361aae1c8bed5224ab317e1
#
_entry.id   34f33b813361aae1c8bed5224ab317e1
#
_cell.length_a   1.000
_cell.length_b   1.000
_cell.length_c   1.000
_cell.angle_alpha   90.00
_cell.angle_beta   90.00
_cell.angle_gamma   90.00
#
_symmetry.space_group_name_H-M   'P 1'
#
loop_
_entity.id
_entity.type
_entity.pdbx_description
1 polymer ?
#
loop_
_entity_poly.entity_id
_entity_poly.type
_entity_poly.pdbx_seq_one_letter_code
_entity_poly.pdbx_strand_id
1 'polypeptide(L)'
;MKYLLIIFVLVVHVKASAIEVTFINPSVPGTPFWDRVTAIAKAAATDLNINLTVVYGKDNRIFNLEAIEQVASQKIKPDYLIFMPYDGNSEVSFSTLENSQIHFITIERTLLEKEQDFISLPQVKYKYWLGEIFHDNETAGELLSDALISSSRKNIRGPLKMAALSGSFSGESNQRISGLQKSVDKHENVELLQIVPAIWSRERSRSIIHQMSSRFGKIDVAWAASDGMALGVLDSVKSGYNEVNPDMKIGGIDWTVEAIEKVKSKDLVATVGGHIFQAAWSLVKIYDHHQNKNVFVKGSDEKTYDLHIIDQNNINEFYVLAKKVDWQRIDFNIFTLTSTKSSSYNFDISLIMNVLNQ
;
A
#
# COMPACT_ATOMS: atom_id res chain seq x y z
N MET A 1 38.13 40.80 50.31
CA MET A 1 37.91 40.70 48.84
C MET A 1 37.29 39.31 48.59
N LYS A 2 36.01 39.28 48.23
CA LYS A 2 35.34 38.03 47.86
C LYS A 2 35.36 37.93 46.32
N TYR A 3 36.07 36.94 45.77
CA TYR A 3 36.06 36.64 44.32
C TYR A 3 34.80 35.90 43.96
N LEU A 4 33.97 36.51 43.13
CA LEU A 4 32.76 35.86 42.52
C LEU A 4 33.22 35.07 41.30
N LEU A 5 33.22 33.72 41.39
CA LEU A 5 33.53 32.85 40.28
C LEU A 5 32.25 32.72 39.40
N ILE A 6 32.24 33.42 38.24
CA ILE A 6 31.16 33.26 37.26
C ILE A 6 31.48 32.04 36.41
N ILE A 7 30.74 30.94 36.60
CA ILE A 7 30.82 29.75 35.74
C ILE A 7 29.96 30.02 34.50
N PHE A 8 30.63 30.19 33.35
CA PHE A 8 29.97 30.28 32.06
C PHE A 8 29.61 28.83 31.62
N VAL A 9 28.33 28.45 31.72
CA VAL A 9 27.83 27.17 31.17
C VAL A 9 27.67 27.39 29.66
N LEU A 10 28.60 26.84 28.89
CA LEU A 10 28.49 26.80 27.42
C LEU A 10 27.41 25.77 27.07
N VAL A 11 26.18 26.19 26.78
CA VAL A 11 25.14 25.34 26.23
C VAL A 11 25.49 25.08 24.77
N VAL A 12 26.17 23.96 24.52
CA VAL A 12 26.39 23.45 23.16
C VAL A 12 25.05 22.94 22.66
N HIS A 13 24.39 23.71 21.81
CA HIS A 13 23.24 23.23 21.05
C HIS A 13 23.77 22.25 20.00
N VAL A 14 23.79 20.97 20.31
CA VAL A 14 23.94 19.91 19.30
C VAL A 14 22.67 19.97 18.47
N LYS A 15 22.72 20.56 17.26
CA LYS A 15 21.66 20.34 16.28
C LYS A 15 21.57 18.84 16.05
N ALA A 16 20.47 18.23 16.42
CA ALA A 16 20.20 16.86 16.01
C ALA A 16 20.30 16.84 14.46
N SER A 17 21.18 16.01 13.93
CA SER A 17 21.26 15.76 12.50
C SER A 17 19.90 15.25 12.03
N ALA A 18 19.42 15.71 10.89
CA ALA A 18 18.22 15.14 10.30
C ALA A 18 18.46 13.65 10.02
N ILE A 19 17.42 12.84 10.14
CA ILE A 19 17.48 11.39 9.86
C ILE A 19 17.52 11.21 8.34
N GLU A 20 18.52 10.52 7.82
CA GLU A 20 18.67 10.27 6.39
C GLU A 20 17.92 8.98 6.01
N VAL A 21 16.87 9.09 5.22
CA VAL A 21 16.04 7.95 4.77
C VAL A 21 15.98 7.90 3.25
N THR A 22 16.21 6.71 2.68
CA THR A 22 15.95 6.45 1.27
C THR A 22 14.70 5.61 1.12
N PHE A 23 13.76 6.05 0.29
CA PHE A 23 12.60 5.27 -0.13
C PHE A 23 12.78 4.84 -1.59
N ILE A 24 12.87 3.53 -1.82
CA ILE A 24 12.83 2.96 -3.17
C ILE A 24 11.37 2.73 -3.52
N ASN A 25 10.79 3.70 -4.23
CA ASN A 25 9.46 3.57 -4.82
C ASN A 25 9.56 2.51 -5.92
N PRO A 26 8.78 1.41 -5.87
CA PRO A 26 8.94 0.30 -6.81
C PRO A 26 8.56 0.65 -8.26
N SER A 27 7.82 1.75 -8.48
CA SER A 27 7.28 2.12 -9.78
C SER A 27 8.09 3.20 -10.50
N VAL A 28 7.45 3.90 -11.42
CA VAL A 28 7.96 5.08 -12.13
C VAL A 28 7.17 6.32 -11.73
N PRO A 29 7.75 7.55 -11.88
CA PRO A 29 6.98 8.78 -11.73
C PRO A 29 5.78 8.81 -12.67
N GLY A 30 4.63 9.29 -12.19
CA GLY A 30 3.38 9.33 -12.95
C GLY A 30 2.45 8.14 -12.71
N THR A 31 2.84 7.18 -11.88
CA THR A 31 1.97 6.06 -11.47
C THR A 31 1.04 6.52 -10.35
N PRO A 32 -0.30 6.61 -10.57
CA PRO A 32 -1.22 7.31 -9.68
C PRO A 32 -1.17 6.86 -8.21
N PHE A 33 -1.11 5.55 -7.95
CA PHE A 33 -1.00 5.01 -6.60
C PHE A 33 0.32 5.39 -5.93
N TRP A 34 1.46 5.09 -6.59
CA TRP A 34 2.78 5.29 -6.02
C TRP A 34 3.19 6.76 -5.91
N ASP A 35 2.65 7.62 -6.77
CA ASP A 35 2.82 9.09 -6.63
C ASP A 35 2.14 9.60 -5.36
N ARG A 36 0.97 9.04 -4.98
CA ARG A 36 0.30 9.38 -3.72
C ARG A 36 1.10 8.90 -2.52
N VAL A 37 1.55 7.64 -2.52
CA VAL A 37 2.43 7.10 -1.47
C VAL A 37 3.63 8.03 -1.26
N THR A 38 4.28 8.45 -2.36
CA THR A 38 5.43 9.36 -2.30
C THR A 38 5.07 10.74 -1.76
N ALA A 39 3.93 11.30 -2.18
CA ALA A 39 3.50 12.63 -1.72
C ALA A 39 3.21 12.64 -0.21
N ILE A 40 2.53 11.60 0.29
CA ILE A 40 2.23 11.43 1.71
C ILE A 40 3.52 11.19 2.52
N ALA A 41 4.43 10.35 2.01
CA ALA A 41 5.72 10.13 2.65
C ALA A 41 6.55 11.42 2.77
N LYS A 42 6.55 12.28 1.74
CA LYS A 42 7.23 13.58 1.79
C LYS A 42 6.61 14.52 2.83
N ALA A 43 5.29 14.51 3.00
CA ALA A 43 4.62 15.29 4.04
C ALA A 43 5.04 14.79 5.44
N ALA A 44 4.98 13.49 5.68
CA ALA A 44 5.43 12.91 6.93
C ALA A 44 6.92 13.19 7.22
N ALA A 45 7.78 13.11 6.20
CA ALA A 45 9.20 13.41 6.34
C ALA A 45 9.45 14.86 6.78
N THR A 46 8.67 15.81 6.24
CA THR A 46 8.76 17.24 6.64
C THR A 46 8.42 17.41 8.11
N ASP A 47 7.32 16.84 8.58
CA ASP A 47 6.87 16.97 9.98
C ASP A 47 7.85 16.31 10.97
N LEU A 48 8.44 15.19 10.56
CA LEU A 48 9.33 14.40 11.39
C LEU A 48 10.81 14.80 11.29
N ASN A 49 11.12 15.90 10.57
CA ASN A 49 12.50 16.37 10.32
C ASN A 49 13.39 15.25 9.74
N ILE A 50 12.87 14.53 8.73
CA ILE A 50 13.55 13.45 8.00
C ILE A 50 13.98 13.96 6.61
N ASN A 51 15.23 13.75 6.23
CA ASN A 51 15.70 13.95 4.88
C ASN A 51 15.36 12.73 4.02
N LEU A 52 14.24 12.81 3.29
CA LEU A 52 13.75 11.72 2.47
C LEU A 52 14.24 11.81 1.03
N THR A 53 15.09 10.86 0.63
CA THR A 53 15.47 10.65 -0.78
C THR A 53 14.58 9.61 -1.40
N VAL A 54 14.01 9.88 -2.58
CA VAL A 54 13.17 8.92 -3.32
C VAL A 54 13.90 8.46 -4.57
N VAL A 55 14.04 7.14 -4.71
CA VAL A 55 14.63 6.44 -5.87
C VAL A 55 13.53 5.58 -6.50
N TYR A 56 13.56 5.37 -7.81
CA TYR A 56 12.50 4.64 -8.53
C TYR A 56 13.02 3.30 -9.06
N GLY A 57 12.32 2.21 -8.72
CA GLY A 57 12.61 0.82 -9.13
C GLY A 57 12.01 0.43 -10.49
N LYS A 58 11.30 1.34 -11.17
CA LYS A 58 10.83 1.23 -12.56
C LYS A 58 9.95 0.00 -12.84
N ASP A 59 9.10 -0.39 -11.90
CA ASP A 59 8.21 -1.57 -11.98
C ASP A 59 8.95 -2.88 -12.32
N ASN A 60 10.23 -2.97 -11.95
CA ASN A 60 11.07 -4.08 -12.35
C ASN A 60 11.98 -4.54 -11.20
N ARG A 61 11.98 -5.86 -10.94
CA ARG A 61 12.78 -6.45 -9.86
C ARG A 61 14.29 -6.24 -10.04
N ILE A 62 14.79 -6.17 -11.29
CA ILE A 62 16.23 -5.95 -11.56
C ILE A 62 16.61 -4.52 -11.21
N PHE A 63 15.85 -3.53 -11.69
CA PHE A 63 16.10 -2.12 -11.37
C PHE A 63 15.89 -1.81 -9.88
N ASN A 64 14.97 -2.51 -9.21
CA ASN A 64 14.81 -2.40 -7.77
C ASN A 64 16.06 -2.89 -7.03
N LEU A 65 16.62 -4.04 -7.42
CA LEU A 65 17.85 -4.57 -6.85
C LEU A 65 19.04 -3.64 -7.15
N GLU A 66 19.20 -3.17 -8.39
CA GLU A 66 20.25 -2.19 -8.75
C GLU A 66 20.15 -0.91 -7.90
N ALA A 67 18.96 -0.42 -7.62
CA ALA A 67 18.75 0.73 -6.76
C ALA A 67 19.20 0.45 -5.31
N ILE A 68 18.92 -0.74 -4.77
CA ILE A 68 19.40 -1.18 -3.45
C ILE A 68 20.94 -1.23 -3.42
N GLU A 69 21.54 -1.87 -4.42
CA GLU A 69 23.01 -1.99 -4.54
C GLU A 69 23.67 -0.61 -4.67
N GLN A 70 23.07 0.30 -5.46
CA GLN A 70 23.54 1.66 -5.62
C GLN A 70 23.52 2.41 -4.27
N VAL A 71 22.43 2.33 -3.51
CA VAL A 71 22.34 2.95 -2.18
C VAL A 71 23.35 2.33 -1.23
N ALA A 72 23.50 1.01 -1.22
CA ALA A 72 24.42 0.29 -0.37
C ALA A 72 25.89 0.61 -0.64
N SER A 73 26.23 0.98 -1.89
CA SER A 73 27.59 1.33 -2.32
C SER A 73 27.95 2.81 -2.13
N GLN A 74 27.03 3.67 -1.70
CA GLN A 74 27.31 5.08 -1.47
C GLN A 74 28.37 5.30 -0.40
N LYS A 75 29.21 6.32 -0.58
CA LYS A 75 30.21 6.72 0.41
C LYS A 75 29.55 7.22 1.71
N ILE A 76 28.47 7.95 1.60
CA ILE A 76 27.59 8.37 2.71
C ILE A 76 26.29 7.63 2.53
N LYS A 77 26.03 6.69 3.42
CA LYS A 77 24.83 5.84 3.39
C LYS A 77 23.70 6.50 4.15
N PRO A 78 22.43 6.23 3.78
CA PRO A 78 21.31 6.65 4.61
C PRO A 78 21.29 5.83 5.92
N ASP A 79 20.65 6.38 6.96
CA ASP A 79 20.42 5.69 8.21
C ASP A 79 19.41 4.54 8.03
N TYR A 80 18.42 4.77 7.15
CA TYR A 80 17.34 3.81 6.89
C TYR A 80 17.00 3.73 5.40
N LEU A 81 16.52 2.55 5.00
CA LEU A 81 15.98 2.29 3.66
C LEU A 81 14.59 1.66 3.75
N ILE A 82 13.65 2.18 2.97
CA ILE A 82 12.30 1.64 2.82
C ILE A 82 12.18 1.11 1.39
N PHE A 83 11.73 -0.14 1.23
CA PHE A 83 11.51 -0.71 -0.10
C PHE A 83 10.47 -1.83 -0.10
N MET A 84 9.94 -2.14 -1.27
CA MET A 84 9.11 -3.31 -1.51
C MET A 84 10.00 -4.50 -1.93
N PRO A 85 9.98 -5.65 -1.23
CA PRO A 85 10.73 -6.83 -1.64
C PRO A 85 10.11 -7.45 -2.91
N TYR A 86 10.94 -7.95 -3.79
CA TYR A 86 10.52 -8.68 -4.98
C TYR A 86 10.82 -10.17 -4.84
N ASP A 87 9.83 -11.00 -5.18
CA ASP A 87 9.95 -12.44 -5.15
C ASP A 87 11.18 -12.92 -5.93
N GLY A 88 12.01 -13.73 -5.29
CA GLY A 88 13.27 -14.24 -5.82
C GLY A 88 14.48 -13.30 -5.74
N ASN A 89 14.30 -12.05 -5.26
CA ASN A 89 15.39 -11.09 -5.02
C ASN A 89 15.57 -10.78 -3.53
N SER A 90 14.67 -11.23 -2.67
CA SER A 90 14.65 -10.84 -1.26
C SER A 90 15.96 -11.20 -0.55
N GLU A 91 16.51 -12.41 -0.78
CA GLU A 91 17.77 -12.82 -0.13
C GLU A 91 18.96 -11.93 -0.50
N VAL A 92 19.10 -11.62 -1.80
CA VAL A 92 20.21 -10.77 -2.28
C VAL A 92 20.03 -9.35 -1.75
N SER A 93 18.83 -8.79 -1.81
CA SER A 93 18.51 -7.46 -1.30
C SER A 93 18.81 -7.34 0.19
N PHE A 94 18.35 -8.30 0.99
CA PHE A 94 18.53 -8.31 2.44
C PHE A 94 20.01 -8.50 2.83
N SER A 95 20.72 -9.42 2.15
CA SER A 95 22.15 -9.63 2.38
C SER A 95 22.99 -8.40 2.03
N THR A 96 22.64 -7.70 0.94
CA THR A 96 23.30 -6.45 0.54
C THR A 96 23.16 -5.36 1.60
N LEU A 97 21.95 -5.19 2.14
CA LEU A 97 21.66 -4.19 3.19
C LEU A 97 22.28 -4.58 4.54
N GLU A 98 22.21 -5.85 4.92
CA GLU A 98 22.85 -6.39 6.13
C GLU A 98 24.37 -6.13 6.12
N ASN A 99 25.04 -6.50 5.01
CA ASN A 99 26.49 -6.29 4.84
C ASN A 99 26.87 -4.79 4.83
N SER A 100 25.95 -3.94 4.38
CA SER A 100 26.14 -2.48 4.34
C SER A 100 25.80 -1.80 5.66
N GLN A 101 25.23 -2.53 6.62
CA GLN A 101 24.80 -2.05 7.93
C GLN A 101 23.76 -0.91 7.83
N ILE A 102 22.89 -0.94 6.81
CA ILE A 102 21.80 -0.01 6.64
C ILE A 102 20.56 -0.64 7.26
N HIS A 103 19.91 0.06 8.22
CA HIS A 103 18.62 -0.38 8.72
C HIS A 103 17.58 -0.32 7.61
N PHE A 104 16.72 -1.33 7.50
CA PHE A 104 15.70 -1.33 6.46
C PHE A 104 14.35 -1.85 6.93
N ILE A 105 13.32 -1.39 6.25
CA ILE A 105 11.92 -1.74 6.46
C ILE A 105 11.33 -2.13 5.12
N THR A 106 10.58 -3.22 5.09
CA THR A 106 9.83 -3.66 3.92
C THR A 106 8.38 -3.20 3.99
N ILE A 107 7.80 -2.89 2.82
CA ILE A 107 6.43 -2.38 2.67
C ILE A 107 5.68 -3.14 1.58
N GLU A 108 4.36 -3.00 1.55
CA GLU A 108 3.40 -3.47 0.53
C GLU A 108 3.29 -4.99 0.45
N ARG A 109 4.40 -5.69 0.40
CA ARG A 109 4.49 -7.10 0.10
C ARG A 109 5.19 -7.84 1.22
N THR A 110 4.54 -8.87 1.75
CA THR A 110 5.17 -9.84 2.65
C THR A 110 5.96 -10.86 1.84
N LEU A 111 6.95 -11.49 2.47
CA LEU A 111 7.70 -12.58 1.84
C LEU A 111 6.80 -13.77 1.56
N LEU A 112 7.02 -14.47 0.43
CA LEU A 112 6.39 -15.76 0.17
C LEU A 112 6.84 -16.79 1.21
N GLU A 113 5.97 -17.78 1.55
CA GLU A 113 6.30 -18.84 2.50
C GLU A 113 7.65 -19.50 2.21
N LYS A 114 7.90 -19.86 0.95
CA LYS A 114 9.18 -20.44 0.52
C LYS A 114 10.40 -19.53 0.73
N GLU A 115 10.21 -18.21 0.78
CA GLU A 115 11.28 -17.26 1.08
C GLU A 115 11.43 -17.07 2.59
N GLN A 116 10.34 -17.14 3.36
CA GLN A 116 10.38 -17.08 4.82
C GLN A 116 11.19 -18.22 5.42
N ASP A 117 11.17 -19.42 4.83
CA ASP A 117 11.95 -20.58 5.28
C ASP A 117 13.45 -20.29 5.36
N PHE A 118 13.99 -19.47 4.49
CA PHE A 118 15.44 -19.17 4.47
C PHE A 118 15.80 -17.72 4.81
N ILE A 119 14.87 -16.77 4.71
CA ILE A 119 15.06 -15.38 5.16
C ILE A 119 14.73 -15.24 6.64
N SER A 120 13.74 -16.00 7.12
CA SER A 120 13.20 -15.92 8.50
C SER A 120 12.37 -14.63 8.70
N LEU A 121 12.15 -14.26 9.95
CA LEU A 121 11.39 -13.10 10.38
C LEU A 121 12.31 -11.89 10.68
N PRO A 122 11.78 -10.68 10.80
CA PRO A 122 12.54 -9.48 11.10
C PRO A 122 13.47 -9.65 12.30
N GLN A 123 14.71 -9.17 12.18
CA GLN A 123 15.77 -9.20 13.19
C GLN A 123 16.22 -10.61 13.64
N VAL A 124 15.73 -11.69 12.99
CA VAL A 124 16.16 -13.07 13.33
C VAL A 124 17.43 -13.42 12.58
N LYS A 125 17.41 -13.52 11.25
CA LYS A 125 18.58 -13.76 10.40
C LYS A 125 19.29 -12.46 10.02
N TYR A 126 18.54 -11.45 9.63
CA TYR A 126 19.03 -10.13 9.23
C TYR A 126 18.76 -9.12 10.33
N LYS A 127 19.81 -8.66 11.01
CA LYS A 127 19.72 -7.77 12.19
C LYS A 127 19.26 -6.36 11.80
N TYR A 128 19.66 -5.92 10.61
CA TYR A 128 19.32 -4.59 10.09
C TYR A 128 17.93 -4.55 9.44
N TRP A 129 17.28 -5.68 9.21
CA TRP A 129 15.88 -5.74 8.84
C TRP A 129 14.99 -5.50 10.06
N LEU A 130 14.57 -4.26 10.25
CA LEU A 130 13.83 -3.86 11.46
C LEU A 130 12.44 -4.47 11.52
N GLY A 131 11.73 -4.52 10.40
CA GLY A 131 10.35 -5.01 10.34
C GLY A 131 9.68 -4.78 9.00
N GLU A 132 8.42 -5.18 8.95
CA GLU A 132 7.52 -4.99 7.83
C GLU A 132 6.43 -3.98 8.18
N ILE A 133 6.04 -3.14 7.23
CA ILE A 133 4.85 -2.30 7.31
C ILE A 133 3.88 -2.81 6.26
N PHE A 134 2.96 -3.63 6.70
CA PHE A 134 2.01 -4.28 5.79
C PHE A 134 0.58 -4.28 6.34
N HIS A 135 -0.33 -4.59 5.46
CA HIS A 135 -1.77 -4.67 5.66
C HIS A 135 -2.29 -6.04 5.26
N ASP A 136 -3.52 -6.34 5.63
CA ASP A 136 -4.17 -7.62 5.32
C ASP A 136 -4.78 -7.57 3.92
N ASN A 137 -4.04 -8.08 2.94
CA ASN A 137 -4.47 -8.18 1.55
C ASN A 137 -5.61 -9.21 1.37
N GLU A 138 -5.68 -10.26 2.20
CA GLU A 138 -6.77 -11.23 2.14
C GLU A 138 -8.09 -10.57 2.55
N THR A 139 -8.10 -9.87 3.67
CA THR A 139 -9.27 -9.06 4.08
C THR A 139 -9.66 -8.04 3.02
N ALA A 140 -8.70 -7.39 2.35
CA ALA A 140 -9.01 -6.45 1.26
C ALA A 140 -9.75 -7.13 0.09
N GLY A 141 -9.29 -8.31 -0.32
CA GLY A 141 -9.93 -9.09 -1.38
C GLY A 141 -11.34 -9.54 -1.00
N GLU A 142 -11.53 -9.95 0.25
CA GLU A 142 -12.84 -10.36 0.81
C GLU A 142 -13.82 -9.18 0.87
N LEU A 143 -13.41 -8.03 1.43
CA LEU A 143 -14.23 -6.82 1.53
C LEU A 143 -14.74 -6.35 0.15
N LEU A 144 -13.86 -6.31 -0.85
CA LEU A 144 -14.23 -5.95 -2.19
C LEU A 144 -15.25 -6.93 -2.79
N SER A 145 -15.01 -8.24 -2.61
CA SER A 145 -15.88 -9.29 -3.13
C SER A 145 -17.28 -9.23 -2.51
N ASP A 146 -17.36 -9.08 -1.18
CA ASP A 146 -18.63 -9.00 -0.45
C ASP A 146 -19.45 -7.77 -0.88
N ALA A 147 -18.79 -6.62 -1.11
CA ALA A 147 -19.45 -5.41 -1.60
C ALA A 147 -20.02 -5.60 -3.01
N LEU A 148 -19.24 -6.21 -3.91
CA LEU A 148 -19.65 -6.47 -5.29
C LEU A 148 -20.82 -7.46 -5.36
N ILE A 149 -20.74 -8.56 -4.62
CA ILE A 149 -21.80 -9.58 -4.53
C ILE A 149 -23.09 -8.95 -3.96
N SER A 150 -22.97 -8.20 -2.88
CA SER A 150 -24.11 -7.55 -2.22
C SER A 150 -24.80 -6.51 -3.12
N SER A 151 -24.03 -5.74 -3.89
CA SER A 151 -24.57 -4.75 -4.84
C SER A 151 -25.31 -5.38 -6.01
N SER A 152 -25.02 -6.65 -6.32
CA SER A 152 -25.54 -7.36 -7.50
C SER A 152 -26.82 -8.16 -7.25
N ARG A 153 -27.11 -8.55 -5.99
CA ARG A 153 -28.16 -9.52 -5.65
C ARG A 153 -29.59 -9.11 -5.96
N LYS A 154 -29.88 -7.83 -6.20
CA LYS A 154 -31.27 -7.33 -6.21
C LYS A 154 -32.11 -7.77 -7.42
N ASN A 155 -31.54 -8.22 -8.55
CA ASN A 155 -32.30 -8.46 -9.79
C ASN A 155 -31.79 -9.63 -10.67
N ILE A 156 -31.00 -10.58 -10.13
CA ILE A 156 -30.42 -11.65 -10.96
C ILE A 156 -31.21 -12.95 -10.78
N ARG A 157 -31.62 -13.55 -11.91
CA ARG A 157 -32.15 -14.91 -11.96
C ARG A 157 -31.00 -15.86 -12.31
N GLY A 158 -30.75 -16.86 -11.43
CA GLY A 158 -29.65 -17.81 -11.56
C GLY A 158 -28.37 -17.39 -10.81
N PRO A 159 -27.23 -18.09 -11.04
CA PRO A 159 -25.98 -17.77 -10.39
C PRO A 159 -25.42 -16.44 -10.87
N LEU A 160 -24.84 -15.67 -9.95
CA LEU A 160 -24.12 -14.44 -10.21
C LEU A 160 -22.77 -14.78 -10.86
N LYS A 161 -22.58 -14.42 -12.12
CA LYS A 161 -21.35 -14.69 -12.86
C LYS A 161 -20.28 -13.64 -12.58
N MET A 162 -19.20 -14.07 -11.95
CA MET A 162 -18.07 -13.21 -11.56
C MET A 162 -16.82 -13.53 -12.36
N ALA A 163 -16.20 -12.52 -12.95
CA ALA A 163 -14.86 -12.56 -13.50
C ALA A 163 -13.88 -11.89 -12.52
N ALA A 164 -12.65 -12.40 -12.41
CA ALA A 164 -11.63 -11.82 -11.58
C ALA A 164 -10.34 -11.52 -12.38
N LEU A 165 -9.82 -10.31 -12.18
CA LEU A 165 -8.56 -9.87 -12.78
C LEU A 165 -7.52 -9.71 -11.67
N SER A 166 -6.52 -10.61 -11.67
CA SER A 166 -5.46 -10.60 -10.68
C SER A 166 -4.27 -9.74 -11.10
N GLY A 167 -3.43 -9.40 -10.13
CA GLY A 167 -2.15 -8.77 -10.39
C GLY A 167 -1.11 -9.71 -11.00
N SER A 168 0.15 -9.54 -10.66
CA SER A 168 1.23 -10.47 -10.98
C SER A 168 1.17 -11.70 -10.08
N PHE A 169 2.00 -12.70 -10.37
CA PHE A 169 2.19 -13.85 -9.49
C PHE A 169 3.07 -13.46 -8.30
N SER A 170 2.50 -12.78 -7.31
CA SER A 170 3.18 -12.17 -6.18
C SER A 170 2.35 -12.32 -4.90
N GLY A 171 3.01 -12.15 -3.75
CA GLY A 171 2.40 -12.35 -2.45
C GLY A 171 1.11 -11.56 -2.26
N GLU A 172 1.12 -10.25 -2.51
CA GLU A 172 -0.05 -9.37 -2.36
C GLU A 172 -1.20 -9.76 -3.30
N SER A 173 -0.89 -10.11 -4.55
CA SER A 173 -1.90 -10.54 -5.52
C SER A 173 -2.55 -11.86 -5.11
N ASN A 174 -1.75 -12.83 -4.64
CA ASN A 174 -2.23 -14.13 -4.20
C ASN A 174 -3.10 -14.02 -2.95
N GLN A 175 -2.73 -13.15 -1.99
CA GLN A 175 -3.52 -12.90 -0.78
C GLN A 175 -4.86 -12.23 -1.14
N ARG A 176 -4.89 -11.24 -2.04
CA ARG A 176 -6.14 -10.62 -2.53
C ARG A 176 -7.05 -11.66 -3.21
N ILE A 177 -6.47 -12.60 -3.98
CA ILE A 177 -7.21 -13.73 -4.58
C ILE A 177 -7.75 -14.68 -3.50
N SER A 178 -6.98 -15.00 -2.47
CA SER A 178 -7.44 -15.83 -1.34
C SER A 178 -8.69 -15.22 -0.70
N GLY A 179 -8.68 -13.90 -0.45
CA GLY A 179 -9.85 -13.18 0.06
C GLY A 179 -11.05 -13.21 -0.88
N LEU A 180 -10.84 -13.06 -2.19
CA LEU A 180 -11.90 -13.26 -3.19
C LEU A 180 -12.52 -14.65 -3.08
N GLN A 181 -11.70 -15.72 -3.09
CA GLN A 181 -12.16 -17.10 -3.02
C GLN A 181 -12.92 -17.38 -1.74
N LYS A 182 -12.40 -16.90 -0.60
CA LYS A 182 -13.05 -17.02 0.71
C LYS A 182 -14.44 -16.36 0.74
N SER A 183 -14.61 -15.21 0.08
CA SER A 183 -15.92 -14.57 -0.06
C SER A 183 -16.83 -15.36 -0.98
N VAL A 184 -16.34 -15.83 -2.14
CA VAL A 184 -17.13 -16.65 -3.09
C VAL A 184 -17.64 -17.93 -2.43
N ASP A 185 -16.80 -18.62 -1.66
CA ASP A 185 -17.15 -19.86 -0.98
C ASP A 185 -18.27 -19.71 0.07
N LYS A 186 -18.45 -18.48 0.61
CA LYS A 186 -19.55 -18.15 1.52
C LYS A 186 -20.88 -17.93 0.79
N HIS A 187 -20.88 -17.87 -0.54
CA HIS A 187 -22.02 -17.46 -1.35
C HIS A 187 -22.39 -18.49 -2.41
N GLU A 188 -23.30 -19.43 -2.07
CA GLU A 188 -23.73 -20.55 -2.93
C GLU A 188 -24.20 -20.15 -4.34
N ASN A 189 -24.69 -18.93 -4.54
CA ASN A 189 -25.21 -18.44 -5.81
C ASN A 189 -24.20 -17.58 -6.61
N VAL A 190 -22.89 -17.73 -6.35
CA VAL A 190 -21.84 -17.05 -7.12
C VAL A 190 -21.06 -18.08 -7.91
N GLU A 191 -20.95 -17.84 -9.22
CA GLU A 191 -20.13 -18.61 -10.14
C GLU A 191 -18.88 -17.81 -10.50
N LEU A 192 -17.74 -18.15 -9.91
CA LEU A 192 -16.45 -17.58 -10.28
C LEU A 192 -15.98 -18.22 -11.58
N LEU A 193 -16.15 -17.51 -12.69
CA LEU A 193 -15.87 -18.01 -14.04
C LEU A 193 -14.40 -18.31 -14.27
N GLN A 194 -13.56 -17.34 -13.98
CA GLN A 194 -12.11 -17.44 -14.15
C GLN A 194 -11.39 -16.30 -13.43
N ILE A 195 -10.18 -16.58 -12.92
CA ILE A 195 -9.21 -15.59 -12.45
C ILE A 195 -8.13 -15.45 -13.53
N VAL A 196 -7.94 -14.24 -14.08
CA VAL A 196 -6.99 -13.99 -15.16
C VAL A 196 -5.95 -12.94 -14.75
N PRO A 197 -4.64 -13.21 -14.85
CA PRO A 197 -3.61 -12.23 -14.55
C PRO A 197 -3.60 -11.08 -15.56
N ALA A 198 -3.96 -9.89 -15.12
CA ALA A 198 -3.87 -8.65 -15.90
C ALA A 198 -2.58 -7.86 -15.61
N ILE A 199 -1.77 -8.32 -14.64
CA ILE A 199 -0.42 -7.81 -14.31
C ILE A 199 -0.47 -6.28 -14.07
N TRP A 200 -1.39 -5.83 -13.22
CA TRP A 200 -1.58 -4.43 -12.80
C TRP A 200 -1.89 -3.45 -13.96
N SER A 201 -2.16 -3.98 -15.18
CA SER A 201 -2.33 -3.18 -16.39
C SER A 201 -3.80 -2.86 -16.68
N ARG A 202 -4.11 -1.56 -16.78
CA ARG A 202 -5.43 -1.04 -17.21
C ARG A 202 -5.80 -1.56 -18.61
N GLU A 203 -4.86 -1.47 -19.57
CA GLU A 203 -5.12 -1.86 -20.96
C GLU A 203 -5.32 -3.37 -21.11
N ARG A 204 -4.51 -4.18 -20.38
CA ARG A 204 -4.72 -5.64 -20.39
C ARG A 204 -6.05 -6.03 -19.79
N SER A 205 -6.47 -5.36 -18.70
CA SER A 205 -7.78 -5.61 -18.07
C SER A 205 -8.94 -5.32 -19.03
N ARG A 206 -8.83 -4.22 -19.77
CA ARG A 206 -9.80 -3.88 -20.84
C ARG A 206 -9.92 -4.99 -21.87
N SER A 207 -8.80 -5.50 -22.38
CA SER A 207 -8.78 -6.58 -23.37
C SER A 207 -9.27 -7.91 -22.80
N ILE A 208 -8.86 -8.26 -21.57
CA ILE A 208 -9.23 -9.51 -20.92
C ILE A 208 -10.73 -9.59 -20.67
N ILE A 209 -11.36 -8.54 -20.11
CA ILE A 209 -12.79 -8.58 -19.83
C ILE A 209 -13.64 -8.68 -21.11
N HIS A 210 -13.20 -8.04 -22.19
CA HIS A 210 -13.84 -8.20 -23.50
C HIS A 210 -13.77 -9.65 -23.99
N GLN A 211 -12.60 -10.29 -23.92
CA GLN A 211 -12.42 -11.70 -24.32
C GLN A 211 -13.22 -12.65 -23.43
N MET A 212 -13.26 -12.40 -22.11
CA MET A 212 -14.07 -13.20 -21.19
C MET A 212 -15.55 -13.05 -21.49
N SER A 213 -16.03 -11.84 -21.80
CA SER A 213 -17.43 -11.60 -22.18
C SER A 213 -17.81 -12.34 -23.46
N SER A 214 -16.92 -12.35 -24.46
CA SER A 214 -17.14 -13.12 -25.70
C SER A 214 -17.20 -14.64 -25.45
N ARG A 215 -16.41 -15.14 -24.48
CA ARG A 215 -16.34 -16.57 -24.15
C ARG A 215 -17.49 -17.06 -23.27
N PHE A 216 -17.81 -16.31 -22.20
CA PHE A 216 -18.74 -16.74 -21.16
C PHE A 216 -20.13 -16.07 -21.27
N GLY A 217 -20.30 -15.15 -22.23
CA GLY A 217 -21.50 -14.34 -22.35
C GLY A 217 -21.58 -13.27 -21.25
N LYS A 218 -22.80 -13.02 -20.77
CA LYS A 218 -23.03 -11.97 -19.77
C LYS A 218 -22.27 -12.26 -18.49
N ILE A 219 -21.38 -11.33 -18.09
CA ILE A 219 -20.69 -11.30 -16.80
C ILE A 219 -21.35 -10.22 -15.95
N ASP A 220 -21.72 -10.56 -14.71
CA ASP A 220 -22.45 -9.66 -13.82
C ASP A 220 -21.52 -8.83 -12.95
N VAL A 221 -20.37 -9.41 -12.57
CA VAL A 221 -19.38 -8.81 -11.66
C VAL A 221 -17.99 -8.96 -12.23
N ALA A 222 -17.21 -7.86 -12.17
CA ALA A 222 -15.77 -7.88 -12.38
C ALA A 222 -15.05 -7.41 -11.10
N TRP A 223 -14.38 -8.34 -10.47
CA TRP A 223 -13.46 -8.09 -9.37
C TRP A 223 -12.07 -7.82 -9.91
N ALA A 224 -11.43 -6.73 -9.48
CA ALA A 224 -10.08 -6.39 -9.92
C ALA A 224 -9.15 -6.16 -8.72
N ALA A 225 -7.98 -6.77 -8.73
CA ALA A 225 -7.00 -6.67 -7.65
C ALA A 225 -6.37 -5.27 -7.53
N SER A 226 -6.65 -4.34 -8.47
CA SER A 226 -6.27 -2.92 -8.35
C SER A 226 -7.29 -2.00 -9.03
N ASP A 227 -7.30 -0.74 -8.64
CA ASP A 227 -8.13 0.29 -9.26
C ASP A 227 -7.79 0.51 -10.75
N GLY A 228 -6.50 0.48 -11.09
CA GLY A 228 -6.07 0.60 -12.48
C GLY A 228 -6.70 -0.48 -13.35
N MET A 229 -6.76 -1.71 -12.86
CA MET A 229 -7.42 -2.81 -13.56
C MET A 229 -8.95 -2.68 -13.57
N ALA A 230 -9.56 -2.24 -12.47
CA ALA A 230 -11.01 -1.96 -12.43
C ALA A 230 -11.41 -0.88 -13.44
N LEU A 231 -10.62 0.18 -13.57
CA LEU A 231 -10.82 1.24 -14.57
C LEU A 231 -10.67 0.70 -16.00
N GLY A 232 -9.75 -0.25 -16.23
CA GLY A 232 -9.64 -0.93 -17.52
C GLY A 232 -10.90 -1.72 -17.90
N VAL A 233 -11.52 -2.41 -16.93
CA VAL A 233 -12.82 -3.06 -17.12
C VAL A 233 -13.89 -2.02 -17.45
N LEU A 234 -13.95 -0.91 -16.72
CA LEU A 234 -14.89 0.17 -16.95
C LEU A 234 -14.72 0.79 -18.35
N ASP A 235 -13.48 0.95 -18.81
CA ASP A 235 -13.20 1.41 -20.18
C ASP A 235 -13.79 0.47 -21.23
N SER A 236 -13.74 -0.85 -21.00
CA SER A 236 -14.36 -1.85 -21.88
C SER A 236 -15.89 -1.73 -21.90
N VAL A 237 -16.51 -1.58 -20.72
CA VAL A 237 -17.97 -1.34 -20.61
C VAL A 237 -18.38 -0.09 -21.34
N LYS A 238 -17.64 1.01 -21.19
CA LYS A 238 -17.95 2.31 -21.84
C LYS A 238 -17.65 2.34 -23.34
N SER A 239 -16.85 1.41 -23.83
CA SER A 239 -16.57 1.29 -25.28
C SER A 239 -17.76 0.78 -26.09
N GLY A 240 -18.83 0.32 -25.44
CA GLY A 240 -20.06 -0.10 -26.09
C GLY A 240 -19.94 -1.40 -26.89
N TYR A 241 -18.97 -2.25 -26.58
CA TYR A 241 -18.90 -3.59 -27.17
C TYR A 241 -20.15 -4.40 -26.76
N ASN A 242 -20.89 -4.92 -27.74
CA ASN A 242 -22.15 -5.65 -27.52
C ASN A 242 -22.01 -6.86 -26.59
N GLU A 243 -20.83 -7.47 -26.53
CA GLU A 243 -20.53 -8.62 -25.72
C GLU A 243 -20.34 -8.27 -24.24
N VAL A 244 -19.99 -7.01 -23.92
CA VAL A 244 -19.72 -6.58 -22.54
C VAL A 244 -20.99 -6.05 -21.89
N ASN A 245 -21.35 -6.62 -20.74
CA ASN A 245 -22.53 -6.23 -19.98
C ASN A 245 -22.41 -4.75 -19.51
N PRO A 246 -23.31 -3.84 -19.96
CA PRO A 246 -23.26 -2.44 -19.56
C PRO A 246 -23.58 -2.21 -18.07
N ASP A 247 -24.27 -3.15 -17.42
CA ASP A 247 -24.66 -3.08 -16.01
C ASP A 247 -23.71 -3.81 -15.07
N MET A 248 -22.54 -4.25 -15.58
CA MET A 248 -21.52 -4.99 -14.82
C MET A 248 -21.11 -4.22 -13.55
N LYS A 249 -21.12 -4.91 -12.41
CA LYS A 249 -20.65 -4.36 -11.14
C LYS A 249 -19.14 -4.50 -11.06
N ILE A 250 -18.44 -3.39 -10.89
CA ILE A 250 -16.98 -3.32 -10.98
C ILE A 250 -16.44 -2.71 -9.70
N GLY A 251 -15.32 -3.22 -9.20
CA GLY A 251 -14.62 -2.62 -8.09
C GLY A 251 -13.13 -2.96 -8.11
N GLY A 252 -12.35 -2.22 -7.36
CA GLY A 252 -10.89 -2.32 -7.30
C GLY A 252 -10.32 -2.12 -5.90
N ILE A 253 -9.00 -2.12 -5.84
CA ILE A 253 -8.23 -1.85 -4.61
C ILE A 253 -7.24 -0.75 -4.97
N ASP A 254 -6.93 0.20 -4.08
CA ASP A 254 -5.83 1.18 -4.05
C ASP A 254 -6.26 2.60 -3.60
N TRP A 255 -7.54 2.95 -3.63
CA TRP A 255 -8.01 4.33 -3.37
C TRP A 255 -7.40 5.37 -4.30
N THR A 256 -7.26 5.07 -5.58
CA THR A 256 -6.82 6.06 -6.55
C THR A 256 -7.85 7.19 -6.72
N VAL A 257 -7.39 8.38 -7.08
CA VAL A 257 -8.26 9.55 -7.29
C VAL A 257 -9.39 9.22 -8.27
N GLU A 258 -9.04 8.66 -9.44
CA GLU A 258 -10.02 8.31 -10.49
C GLU A 258 -11.03 7.26 -9.99
N ALA A 259 -10.58 6.23 -9.26
CA ALA A 259 -11.50 5.21 -8.75
C ALA A 259 -12.48 5.79 -7.71
N ILE A 260 -12.03 6.65 -6.80
CA ILE A 260 -12.92 7.34 -5.85
C ILE A 260 -13.95 8.21 -6.58
N GLU A 261 -13.54 8.93 -7.65
CA GLU A 261 -14.46 9.68 -8.50
C GLU A 261 -15.49 8.76 -9.17
N LYS A 262 -15.05 7.57 -9.62
CA LYS A 262 -15.93 6.57 -10.24
C LYS A 262 -16.88 5.90 -9.22
N VAL A 263 -16.47 5.73 -7.99
CA VAL A 263 -17.39 5.33 -6.89
C VAL A 263 -18.42 6.45 -6.68
N LYS A 264 -18.01 7.71 -6.62
CA LYS A 264 -18.93 8.84 -6.45
C LYS A 264 -19.95 8.95 -7.59
N SER A 265 -19.54 8.71 -8.84
CA SER A 265 -20.44 8.70 -10.02
C SER A 265 -21.22 7.41 -10.16
N LYS A 266 -21.03 6.40 -9.33
CA LYS A 266 -21.64 5.05 -9.38
C LYS A 266 -21.20 4.21 -10.59
N ASP A 267 -20.13 4.60 -11.26
CA ASP A 267 -19.49 3.80 -12.32
C ASP A 267 -18.76 2.59 -11.72
N LEU A 268 -18.17 2.74 -10.53
CA LEU A 268 -17.64 1.66 -9.70
C LEU A 268 -18.52 1.47 -8.45
N VAL A 269 -18.60 0.24 -7.97
CA VAL A 269 -19.31 -0.10 -6.73
C VAL A 269 -18.49 0.34 -5.53
N ALA A 270 -17.21 0.00 -5.51
CA ALA A 270 -16.32 0.24 -4.39
C ALA A 270 -14.85 0.25 -4.81
N THR A 271 -14.01 0.84 -3.96
CA THR A 271 -12.57 0.63 -3.92
C THR A 271 -12.12 0.37 -2.49
N VAL A 272 -11.21 -0.59 -2.28
CA VAL A 272 -10.61 -0.89 -0.97
C VAL A 272 -9.23 -0.26 -0.92
N GLY A 273 -8.82 0.31 0.21
CA GLY A 273 -7.50 0.93 0.31
C GLY A 273 -7.17 1.44 1.72
N GLY A 274 -6.18 2.32 1.78
CA GLY A 274 -5.57 2.84 3.01
C GLY A 274 -4.05 2.68 2.98
N HIS A 275 -3.53 1.74 2.16
CA HIS A 275 -2.09 1.49 2.05
C HIS A 275 -1.31 2.60 1.31
N ILE A 276 -1.98 3.63 0.81
CA ILE A 276 -1.32 4.86 0.36
C ILE A 276 -0.48 5.53 1.47
N PHE A 277 -0.72 5.22 2.74
CA PHE A 277 0.00 5.77 3.89
C PHE A 277 1.20 4.93 4.34
N GLN A 278 1.44 3.76 3.76
CA GLN A 278 2.43 2.78 4.22
C GLN A 278 3.86 3.33 4.38
N ALA A 279 4.34 4.16 3.44
CA ALA A 279 5.65 4.77 3.55
C ALA A 279 5.68 5.84 4.65
N ALA A 280 4.59 6.58 4.88
CA ALA A 280 4.48 7.53 5.99
C ALA A 280 4.48 6.80 7.34
N TRP A 281 3.75 5.69 7.47
CA TRP A 281 3.78 4.85 8.68
C TRP A 281 5.18 4.28 8.95
N SER A 282 5.93 3.93 7.89
CA SER A 282 7.33 3.55 8.01
C SER A 282 8.16 4.67 8.60
N LEU A 283 7.98 5.92 8.12
CA LEU A 283 8.70 7.10 8.61
C LEU A 283 8.36 7.42 10.07
N VAL A 284 7.10 7.27 10.47
CA VAL A 284 6.67 7.43 11.88
C VAL A 284 7.41 6.43 12.79
N LYS A 285 7.46 5.14 12.40
CA LYS A 285 8.18 4.12 13.18
C LYS A 285 9.70 4.33 13.15
N ILE A 286 10.27 4.77 12.01
CA ILE A 286 11.69 5.14 11.90
C ILE A 286 12.02 6.28 12.86
N TYR A 287 11.19 7.33 12.89
CA TYR A 287 11.39 8.45 13.80
C TYR A 287 11.45 7.98 15.26
N ASP A 288 10.48 7.21 15.71
CA ASP A 288 10.46 6.68 17.07
C ASP A 288 11.64 5.74 17.38
N HIS A 289 12.03 4.88 16.43
CA HIS A 289 13.21 4.03 16.55
C HIS A 289 14.49 4.88 16.69
N HIS A 290 14.63 5.93 15.89
CA HIS A 290 15.78 6.85 15.99
C HIS A 290 15.81 7.62 17.31
N GLN A 291 14.66 7.82 17.95
CA GLN A 291 14.53 8.36 19.32
C GLN A 291 14.73 7.27 20.39
N ASN A 292 15.34 6.13 20.06
CA ASN A 292 15.62 4.99 20.94
C ASN A 292 14.36 4.33 21.55
N LYS A 293 13.20 4.42 20.85
CA LYS A 293 12.03 3.63 21.22
C LYS A 293 12.17 2.21 20.66
N ASN A 294 11.81 1.21 21.46
CA ASN A 294 11.75 -0.18 20.99
C ASN A 294 10.41 -0.42 20.28
N VAL A 295 10.34 -0.08 18.99
CA VAL A 295 9.11 -0.11 18.18
C VAL A 295 9.06 -1.23 17.16
N PHE A 296 10.17 -1.94 17.00
CA PHE A 296 10.26 -3.11 16.12
C PHE A 296 10.55 -4.34 16.97
N VAL A 297 9.59 -5.27 16.99
CA VAL A 297 9.69 -6.49 17.80
C VAL A 297 10.38 -7.57 16.97
N LYS A 298 11.44 -8.16 17.52
CA LYS A 298 12.16 -9.24 16.87
C LYS A 298 11.25 -10.44 16.62
N GLY A 299 11.21 -10.91 15.37
CA GLY A 299 10.40 -12.04 14.97
C GLY A 299 8.92 -11.75 14.84
N SER A 300 8.50 -10.46 14.80
CA SER A 300 7.10 -10.09 14.60
C SER A 300 6.75 -10.08 13.10
N ASP A 301 5.59 -10.63 12.81
CA ASP A 301 4.89 -10.62 11.52
C ASP A 301 3.48 -10.01 11.65
N GLU A 302 3.26 -9.19 12.68
CA GLU A 302 1.96 -8.61 12.96
C GLU A 302 1.61 -7.52 11.94
N LYS A 303 0.36 -7.57 11.44
CA LYS A 303 -0.25 -6.54 10.61
C LYS A 303 -0.12 -5.17 11.27
N THR A 304 0.26 -4.17 10.48
CA THR A 304 0.53 -2.81 10.98
C THR A 304 -0.74 -1.94 11.03
N TYR A 305 -1.64 -2.07 10.05
CA TYR A 305 -2.86 -1.29 9.91
C TYR A 305 -3.91 -2.01 9.09
N ASP A 306 -5.17 -1.56 9.17
CA ASP A 306 -6.30 -2.09 8.43
C ASP A 306 -6.52 -1.35 7.10
N LEU A 307 -7.08 -2.06 6.12
CA LEU A 307 -7.63 -1.46 4.90
C LEU A 307 -9.13 -1.24 5.07
N HIS A 308 -9.63 -0.22 4.37
CA HIS A 308 -11.03 0.19 4.44
C HIS A 308 -11.65 0.24 3.06
N ILE A 309 -12.95 0.00 3.00
CA ILE A 309 -13.72 0.12 1.76
C ILE A 309 -14.31 1.52 1.62
N ILE A 310 -14.25 2.08 0.42
CA ILE A 310 -15.00 3.26 0.01
C ILE A 310 -16.10 2.79 -0.94
N ASP A 311 -17.35 3.01 -0.57
CA ASP A 311 -18.54 2.69 -1.34
C ASP A 311 -19.60 3.82 -1.26
N GLN A 312 -20.81 3.59 -1.72
CA GLN A 312 -21.89 4.59 -1.70
C GLN A 312 -22.32 4.99 -0.28
N ASN A 313 -22.03 4.20 0.75
CA ASN A 313 -22.43 4.49 2.12
C ASN A 313 -21.54 5.55 2.77
N ASN A 314 -20.23 5.57 2.41
CA ASN A 314 -19.24 6.44 3.04
C ASN A 314 -18.51 7.38 2.06
N ILE A 315 -18.78 7.33 0.77
CA ILE A 315 -18.09 8.13 -0.26
C ILE A 315 -18.08 9.65 0.07
N ASN A 316 -19.10 10.17 0.74
CA ASN A 316 -19.14 11.59 1.06
C ASN A 316 -18.04 12.01 2.04
N GLU A 317 -17.72 11.15 2.99
CA GLU A 317 -16.64 11.35 3.95
C GLU A 317 -15.27 11.25 3.27
N PHE A 318 -15.07 10.24 2.41
CA PHE A 318 -13.80 9.96 1.76
C PHE A 318 -13.55 10.75 0.47
N TYR A 319 -14.56 11.50 -0.03
CA TYR A 319 -14.44 12.18 -1.33
C TYR A 319 -13.37 13.28 -1.35
N VAL A 320 -12.96 13.79 -0.20
CA VAL A 320 -11.82 14.71 -0.09
C VAL A 320 -10.55 14.10 -0.68
N LEU A 321 -10.39 12.78 -0.59
CA LEU A 321 -9.25 12.06 -1.17
C LEU A 321 -9.22 12.06 -2.70
N ALA A 322 -10.34 12.32 -3.37
CA ALA A 322 -10.41 12.49 -4.83
C ALA A 322 -10.01 13.90 -5.30
N LYS A 323 -9.85 14.84 -4.37
CA LYS A 323 -9.42 16.21 -4.68
C LYS A 323 -7.90 16.30 -4.63
N LYS A 324 -7.37 17.46 -5.03
CA LYS A 324 -5.96 17.78 -4.79
C LYS A 324 -5.75 18.01 -3.29
N VAL A 325 -5.32 16.96 -2.59
CA VAL A 325 -5.09 17.01 -1.15
C VAL A 325 -3.77 17.73 -0.87
N ASP A 326 -3.80 18.68 0.05
CA ASP A 326 -2.62 19.21 0.69
C ASP A 326 -2.26 18.32 1.90
N TRP A 327 -1.33 17.39 1.69
CA TRP A 327 -0.92 16.43 2.71
C TRP A 327 -0.19 17.07 3.90
N GLN A 328 0.34 18.31 3.75
CA GLN A 328 0.96 19.07 4.85
C GLN A 328 -0.04 19.52 5.91
N ARG A 329 -1.35 19.40 5.66
CA ARG A 329 -2.38 19.65 6.66
C ARG A 329 -2.41 18.57 7.75
N ILE A 330 -1.87 17.39 7.47
CA ILE A 330 -1.78 16.29 8.42
C ILE A 330 -0.51 16.49 9.24
N ASP A 331 -0.64 16.61 10.55
CA ASP A 331 0.52 16.60 11.46
C ASP A 331 0.89 15.15 11.81
N PHE A 332 1.90 14.60 11.13
CA PHE A 332 2.32 13.22 11.36
C PHE A 332 2.94 12.97 12.75
N ASN A 333 3.28 14.01 13.50
CA ASN A 333 3.74 13.84 14.89
C ASN A 333 2.65 13.21 15.79
N ILE A 334 1.36 13.41 15.50
CA ILE A 334 0.26 12.81 16.28
C ILE A 334 0.23 11.28 16.24
N PHE A 335 0.94 10.67 15.29
CA PHE A 335 1.04 9.20 15.16
C PHE A 335 2.31 8.64 15.83
N THR A 336 3.25 9.47 16.27
CA THR A 336 4.48 9.01 16.92
C THR A 336 4.25 8.68 18.40
N LEU A 337 4.92 7.63 18.90
CA LEU A 337 4.91 7.32 20.33
C LEU A 337 5.71 8.35 21.14
N THR A 338 6.67 8.99 20.51
CA THR A 338 7.48 10.06 21.14
C THR A 338 6.63 11.26 21.49
N SER A 339 5.80 11.76 20.58
CA SER A 339 4.97 12.94 20.80
C SER A 339 3.71 12.62 21.62
N THR A 340 3.06 11.50 21.36
CA THR A 340 1.79 11.13 22.04
C THR A 340 2.02 10.52 23.42
N LYS A 341 3.23 10.03 23.71
CA LYS A 341 3.55 9.24 24.91
C LYS A 341 2.67 7.98 25.05
N SER A 342 2.08 7.53 23.96
CA SER A 342 1.32 6.28 23.91
C SER A 342 2.26 5.06 23.99
N SER A 343 1.73 3.92 24.41
CA SER A 343 2.43 2.63 24.40
C SER A 343 2.25 1.84 23.10
N SER A 344 1.30 2.24 22.24
CA SER A 344 0.98 1.59 20.98
C SER A 344 0.65 2.61 19.89
N TYR A 345 0.91 2.25 18.64
CA TYR A 345 0.52 3.05 17.48
C TYR A 345 -0.99 3.02 17.26
N ASN A 346 -1.50 4.17 16.82
CA ASN A 346 -2.85 4.30 16.32
C ASN A 346 -2.80 4.86 14.89
N PHE A 347 -2.73 3.96 13.91
CA PHE A 347 -2.75 4.31 12.48
C PHE A 347 -4.17 4.35 11.91
N ASP A 348 -5.13 4.81 12.71
CA ASP A 348 -6.53 4.93 12.30
C ASP A 348 -6.71 6.05 11.27
N ILE A 349 -7.22 5.66 10.10
CA ILE A 349 -7.49 6.58 8.99
C ILE A 349 -8.53 7.66 9.36
N SER A 350 -9.40 7.41 10.34
CA SER A 350 -10.40 8.37 10.79
C SER A 350 -9.77 9.67 11.33
N LEU A 351 -8.59 9.58 11.94
CA LEU A 351 -7.83 10.74 12.40
C LEU A 351 -7.42 11.65 11.23
N ILE A 352 -6.99 11.03 10.13
CA ILE A 352 -6.62 11.74 8.90
C ILE A 352 -7.86 12.35 8.25
N MET A 353 -8.94 11.58 8.13
CA MET A 353 -10.18 12.03 7.50
C MET A 353 -10.79 13.22 8.25
N ASN A 354 -10.72 13.23 9.58
CA ASN A 354 -11.17 14.34 10.41
C ASN A 354 -10.41 15.64 10.11
N VAL A 355 -9.10 15.57 9.90
CA VAL A 355 -8.28 16.74 9.52
C VAL A 355 -8.60 17.21 8.10
N LEU A 356 -8.71 16.29 7.15
CA LEU A 356 -8.91 16.64 5.74
C LEU A 356 -10.32 17.20 5.45
N ASN A 357 -11.34 16.84 6.23
CA ASN A 357 -12.71 17.29 6.07
C ASN A 357 -13.04 18.62 6.79
N GLN A 358 -12.13 19.17 7.58
CA GLN A 358 -12.20 20.52 8.16
C GLN A 358 -11.82 21.58 7.11
#